data_5e1f74bbd12c7f1d34926ea237de42a2
#
_entry.id   5e1f74bbd12c7f1d34926ea237de42a2
#
_cell.length_a   1.000
_cell.length_b   1.000
_cell.length_c   1.000
_cell.angle_alpha   90.00
_cell.angle_beta   90.00
_cell.angle_gamma   90.00
#
_symmetry.space_group_name_H-M   'P 1'
#
loop_
_entity.id
_entity.type
_entity.pdbx_description
1 polymer ?
#
loop_
_entity_poly.entity_id
_entity_poly.type
_entity_poly.pdbx_seq_one_letter_code
_entity_poly.pdbx_strand_id
1 'polypeptide(L)'
;MADKKTVERYNIRISGLGGQGVVTTAHILGSTMDNAGKYASLVPFFGSEKRMAPVEAYVRASSEEIYEVGEVVYPDIIMIYHSQVVTHGKSYTMPFYTGLKPNSLIIINTEFDVLTEDDEKVLRDLNATVVQFDATALAMKIAGTELATNMAMMGMLLGLTKLVTEDD
;
A
#
# COMPACT_ATOMS: atom_id res chain seq x y z
N MET A 1 -19.47 -26.87 18.61
CA MET A 1 -19.07 -25.47 18.50
C MET A 1 -18.43 -25.33 17.16
N ALA A 2 -19.04 -24.60 16.23
CA ALA A 2 -18.44 -24.38 14.92
C ALA A 2 -17.19 -23.50 15.13
N ASP A 3 -16.02 -23.98 14.67
CA ASP A 3 -14.81 -23.17 14.61
C ASP A 3 -15.15 -21.89 13.86
N LYS A 4 -15.03 -20.76 14.54
CA LYS A 4 -15.14 -19.44 13.90
C LYS A 4 -13.93 -19.31 12.98
N LYS A 5 -14.12 -19.61 11.71
CA LYS A 5 -13.11 -19.38 10.67
C LYS A 5 -12.72 -17.91 10.76
N THR A 6 -11.47 -17.64 11.12
CA THR A 6 -10.98 -16.25 11.21
C THR A 6 -10.97 -15.70 9.79
N VAL A 7 -11.77 -14.67 9.52
CA VAL A 7 -11.79 -14.00 8.22
C VAL A 7 -10.46 -13.27 8.07
N GLU A 8 -9.66 -13.71 7.13
CA GLU A 8 -8.44 -13.00 6.74
C GLU A 8 -8.83 -11.86 5.82
N ARG A 9 -8.58 -10.62 6.23
CA ARG A 9 -8.89 -9.44 5.45
C ARG A 9 -7.81 -8.39 5.57
N TYR A 10 -7.42 -7.82 4.43
CA TYR A 10 -6.47 -6.73 4.33
C TYR A 10 -7.08 -5.56 3.56
N ASN A 11 -6.99 -4.37 4.15
CA ASN A 11 -7.38 -3.11 3.51
C ASN A 11 -6.09 -2.33 3.22
N ILE A 12 -5.77 -2.15 1.95
CA ILE A 12 -4.51 -1.57 1.50
C ILE A 12 -4.80 -0.23 0.82
N ARG A 13 -4.08 0.80 1.22
CA ARG A 13 -4.02 2.08 0.53
C ARG A 13 -2.67 2.23 -0.12
N ILE A 14 -2.66 2.49 -1.42
CA ILE A 14 -1.46 2.71 -2.21
C ILE A 14 -1.50 4.16 -2.68
N SER A 15 -0.48 4.93 -2.34
CA SER A 15 -0.41 6.36 -2.65
C SER A 15 0.90 6.69 -3.34
N GLY A 16 0.86 7.58 -4.30
CA GLY A 16 2.04 8.02 -5.05
C GLY A 16 1.72 9.14 -6.02
N LEU A 17 2.58 9.32 -7.00
CA LEU A 17 2.39 10.29 -8.08
C LEU A 17 2.08 9.58 -9.40
N GLY A 18 1.37 10.27 -10.29
CA GLY A 18 1.03 9.74 -11.60
C GLY A 18 2.25 9.28 -12.39
N GLY A 19 2.21 8.04 -12.89
CA GLY A 19 3.30 7.41 -13.64
C GLY A 19 4.18 6.45 -12.82
N GLN A 20 4.00 6.35 -11.50
CA GLN A 20 4.82 5.48 -10.64
C GLN A 20 4.29 4.04 -10.49
N GLY A 21 3.25 3.68 -11.22
CA GLY A 21 2.71 2.32 -11.20
C GLY A 21 1.77 2.01 -10.02
N VAL A 22 1.25 3.00 -9.30
CA VAL A 22 0.28 2.84 -8.21
C VAL A 22 -0.92 2.00 -8.63
N VAL A 23 -1.57 2.38 -9.74
CA VAL A 23 -2.74 1.67 -10.27
C VAL A 23 -2.35 0.29 -10.80
N THR A 24 -1.18 0.17 -11.43
CA THR A 24 -0.65 -1.12 -11.91
C THR A 24 -0.43 -2.09 -10.75
N THR A 25 0.18 -1.63 -9.66
CA THR A 25 0.35 -2.44 -8.44
C THR A 25 -0.99 -2.93 -7.91
N ALA A 26 -1.97 -2.04 -7.83
CA ALA A 26 -3.30 -2.40 -7.34
C ALA A 26 -3.95 -3.47 -8.23
N HIS A 27 -3.82 -3.38 -9.54
CA HIS A 27 -4.33 -4.41 -10.48
C HIS A 27 -3.61 -5.74 -10.32
N ILE A 28 -2.27 -5.73 -10.20
CA ILE A 28 -1.49 -6.96 -10.01
C ILE A 28 -1.90 -7.64 -8.70
N LEU A 29 -1.99 -6.88 -7.60
CA LEU A 29 -2.44 -7.42 -6.31
C LEU A 29 -3.84 -8.02 -6.40
N GLY A 30 -4.79 -7.31 -7.03
CA GLY A 30 -6.15 -7.82 -7.24
C GLY A 30 -6.16 -9.14 -8.01
N SER A 31 -5.42 -9.21 -9.12
CA SER A 31 -5.31 -10.43 -9.93
C SER A 31 -4.62 -11.58 -9.18
N THR A 32 -3.60 -11.28 -8.39
CA THR A 32 -2.91 -12.28 -7.56
C THR A 32 -3.86 -12.87 -6.51
N MET A 33 -4.68 -12.02 -5.87
CA MET A 33 -5.69 -12.48 -4.90
C MET A 33 -6.75 -13.37 -5.55
N ASP A 34 -7.23 -12.98 -6.74
CA ASP A 34 -8.20 -13.76 -7.50
C ASP A 34 -7.64 -15.14 -7.90
N ASN A 35 -6.40 -15.17 -8.38
CA ASN A 35 -5.70 -16.41 -8.71
C ASN A 35 -5.50 -17.32 -7.49
N ALA A 36 -5.27 -16.73 -6.31
CA ALA A 36 -5.18 -17.43 -5.03
C ALA A 36 -6.54 -17.87 -4.46
N GLY A 37 -7.63 -17.70 -5.21
CA GLY A 37 -8.98 -18.04 -4.77
C GLY A 37 -9.52 -17.14 -3.65
N LYS A 38 -8.98 -15.95 -3.49
CA LYS A 38 -9.44 -14.93 -2.55
C LYS A 38 -10.27 -13.88 -3.29
N TYR A 39 -11.15 -13.22 -2.55
CA TYR A 39 -11.90 -12.08 -3.09
C TYR A 39 -11.05 -10.82 -3.05
N ALA A 40 -11.10 -10.03 -4.12
CA ALA A 40 -10.43 -8.73 -4.19
C ALA A 40 -11.37 -7.64 -4.69
N SER A 41 -11.26 -6.44 -4.12
CA SER A 41 -11.92 -5.22 -4.61
C SER A 41 -10.85 -4.16 -4.84
N LEU A 42 -10.90 -3.54 -6.02
CA LEU A 42 -9.96 -2.52 -6.45
C LEU A 42 -10.71 -1.24 -6.80
N VAL A 43 -10.29 -0.12 -6.23
CA VAL A 43 -10.81 1.20 -6.57
C VAL A 43 -9.65 2.16 -6.78
N PRO A 44 -9.30 2.49 -8.04
CA PRO A 44 -8.32 3.53 -8.32
C PRO A 44 -8.97 4.91 -8.14
N PHE A 45 -8.22 5.83 -7.57
CA PHE A 45 -8.62 7.22 -7.39
C PHE A 45 -7.51 8.13 -7.91
N PHE A 46 -7.81 8.85 -8.97
CA PHE A 46 -6.89 9.82 -9.57
C PHE A 46 -7.68 11.06 -9.98
N GLY A 47 -7.04 12.22 -9.76
CA GLY A 47 -7.61 13.49 -10.23
C GLY A 47 -7.58 13.61 -11.76
N SER A 48 -8.28 14.61 -12.29
CA SER A 48 -8.31 14.95 -13.71
C SER A 48 -6.97 15.52 -14.22
N GLU A 49 -5.96 15.57 -13.37
CA GLU A 49 -4.73 16.31 -13.62
C GLU A 49 -3.63 15.45 -14.25
N LYS A 50 -2.62 16.16 -14.76
CA LYS A 50 -1.51 15.67 -15.57
C LYS A 50 -0.51 14.84 -14.75
N ARG A 51 0.54 14.34 -15.41
CA ARG A 51 1.67 13.62 -14.81
C ARG A 51 2.15 14.27 -13.51
N MET A 52 2.56 13.45 -12.55
CA MET A 52 3.01 13.86 -11.21
C MET A 52 1.91 14.41 -10.27
N ALA A 53 0.63 14.29 -10.65
CA ALA A 53 -0.47 14.52 -9.71
C ALA A 53 -0.61 13.36 -8.71
N PRO A 54 -1.12 13.61 -7.50
CA PRO A 54 -1.39 12.56 -6.55
C PRO A 54 -2.34 11.51 -7.10
N VAL A 55 -1.97 10.26 -6.88
CA VAL A 55 -2.76 9.08 -7.26
C VAL A 55 -2.89 8.19 -6.04
N GLU A 56 -4.08 7.72 -5.78
CA GLU A 56 -4.33 6.69 -4.78
C GLU A 56 -5.03 5.49 -5.42
N ALA A 57 -4.79 4.32 -4.86
CA ALA A 57 -5.54 3.12 -5.20
C ALA A 57 -5.85 2.37 -3.91
N TYR A 58 -7.05 1.85 -3.83
CA TYR A 58 -7.56 1.13 -2.68
C TYR A 58 -7.78 -0.33 -3.07
N VAL A 59 -7.13 -1.23 -2.35
CA VAL A 59 -7.26 -2.67 -2.55
C VAL A 59 -7.80 -3.30 -1.27
N ARG A 60 -8.85 -4.10 -1.40
CA ARG A 60 -9.30 -4.99 -0.33
C ARG A 60 -9.08 -6.42 -0.77
N ALA A 61 -8.48 -7.21 0.08
CA ALA A 61 -8.30 -8.65 -0.12
C ALA A 61 -8.96 -9.38 1.05
N SER A 62 -9.71 -10.45 0.79
CA SER A 62 -10.45 -11.17 1.82
C SER A 62 -10.63 -12.64 1.46
N SER A 63 -10.68 -13.50 2.49
CA SER A 63 -11.12 -14.90 2.33
C SER A 63 -12.64 -15.02 2.15
N GLU A 64 -13.39 -13.95 2.33
CA GLU A 64 -14.84 -13.88 2.17
C GLU A 64 -15.24 -12.77 1.19
N GLU A 65 -16.45 -12.83 0.68
CA GLU A 65 -16.99 -11.88 -0.30
C GLU A 65 -16.94 -10.42 0.20
N ILE A 66 -16.56 -9.49 -0.68
CA ILE A 66 -16.38 -8.07 -0.38
C ILE A 66 -17.52 -7.29 -1.01
N TYR A 67 -18.30 -6.62 -0.18
CA TYR A 67 -19.45 -5.81 -0.62
C TYR A 67 -19.14 -4.31 -0.60
N GLU A 68 -18.06 -3.90 0.09
CA GLU A 68 -17.70 -2.50 0.19
C GLU A 68 -17.03 -2.00 -1.09
N VAL A 69 -17.49 -0.86 -1.55
CA VAL A 69 -16.92 -0.10 -2.67
C VAL A 69 -16.41 1.25 -2.17
N GLY A 70 -15.46 1.83 -2.91
CA GLY A 70 -14.92 3.15 -2.61
C GLY A 70 -13.65 3.14 -1.77
N GLU A 71 -13.37 4.26 -1.12
CA GLU A 71 -12.14 4.52 -0.39
C GLU A 71 -11.93 3.54 0.78
N VAL A 72 -10.65 3.15 1.00
CA VAL A 72 -10.22 2.49 2.23
C VAL A 72 -9.95 3.56 3.28
N VAL A 73 -10.93 3.81 4.14
CA VAL A 73 -10.83 4.81 5.22
C VAL A 73 -9.90 4.31 6.34
N TYR A 74 -9.96 3.02 6.67
CA TYR A 74 -9.19 2.40 7.74
C TYR A 74 -8.24 1.33 7.16
N PRO A 75 -7.05 1.73 6.67
CA PRO A 75 -6.09 0.79 6.12
C PRO A 75 -5.40 -0.05 7.20
N ASP A 76 -5.13 -1.31 6.85
CA ASP A 76 -4.22 -2.20 7.57
C ASP A 76 -2.79 -2.03 7.04
N ILE A 77 -2.67 -1.65 5.75
CA ILE A 77 -1.41 -1.47 5.04
C ILE A 77 -1.45 -0.17 4.25
N ILE A 78 -0.37 0.61 4.34
CA ILE A 78 -0.15 1.78 3.47
C ILE A 78 1.14 1.57 2.69
N MET A 79 1.06 1.72 1.36
CA MET A 79 2.22 1.74 0.47
C MET A 79 2.39 3.13 -0.13
N ILE A 80 3.55 3.73 0.06
CA ILE A 80 3.86 5.09 -0.41
C ILE A 80 4.98 5.02 -1.43
N TYR A 81 4.67 5.40 -2.66
CA TYR A 81 5.57 5.34 -3.82
C TYR A 81 6.47 6.57 -3.98
N HIS A 82 6.16 7.66 -3.29
CA HIS A 82 6.92 8.90 -3.36
C HIS A 82 6.91 9.65 -2.03
N SER A 83 8.07 10.13 -1.60
CA SER A 83 8.26 10.87 -0.34
C SER A 83 7.35 12.11 -0.21
N GLN A 84 6.99 12.76 -1.31
CA GLN A 84 6.05 13.88 -1.28
C GLN A 84 4.68 13.53 -0.69
N VAL A 85 4.24 12.27 -0.78
CA VAL A 85 2.98 11.84 -0.14
C VAL A 85 3.08 11.94 1.37
N VAL A 86 4.25 11.67 1.95
CA VAL A 86 4.50 11.84 3.39
C VAL A 86 4.47 13.32 3.77
N THR A 87 5.22 14.14 3.06
CA THR A 87 5.39 15.56 3.38
C THR A 87 4.15 16.42 3.11
N HIS A 88 3.35 16.07 2.10
CA HIS A 88 2.12 16.80 1.76
C HIS A 88 0.87 16.17 2.38
N GLY A 89 0.99 14.96 2.92
CA GLY A 89 -0.12 14.22 3.53
C GLY A 89 -1.16 13.72 2.54
N LYS A 90 -2.17 13.06 3.09
CA LYS A 90 -3.32 12.56 2.32
C LYS A 90 -4.13 13.73 1.81
N SER A 91 -4.34 13.79 0.52
CA SER A 91 -5.12 14.87 -0.13
C SER A 91 -4.66 16.28 0.26
N TYR A 92 -3.36 16.44 0.57
CA TYR A 92 -2.73 17.70 1.01
C TYR A 92 -3.32 18.37 2.27
N THR A 93 -4.21 17.72 2.97
CA THR A 93 -4.92 18.31 4.11
C THR A 93 -4.88 17.47 5.37
N MET A 94 -4.55 16.18 5.26
CA MET A 94 -4.51 15.23 6.38
C MET A 94 -3.17 14.49 6.39
N PRO A 95 -2.67 14.07 7.57
CA PRO A 95 -1.50 13.21 7.64
C PRO A 95 -1.64 11.96 6.76
N PHE A 96 -0.53 11.51 6.17
CA PHE A 96 -0.52 10.35 5.27
C PHE A 96 -1.04 9.07 5.95
N TYR A 97 -0.90 8.96 7.26
CA TYR A 97 -1.35 7.83 8.07
C TYR A 97 -2.81 7.94 8.55
N THR A 98 -3.57 8.94 8.08
CA THR A 98 -4.97 9.11 8.51
C THR A 98 -5.78 7.83 8.36
N GLY A 99 -6.46 7.45 9.45
CA GLY A 99 -7.27 6.22 9.51
C GLY A 99 -6.49 4.93 9.72
N LEU A 100 -5.15 4.98 9.84
CA LEU A 100 -4.33 3.79 10.04
C LEU A 100 -4.76 3.01 11.29
N LYS A 101 -4.91 1.71 11.15
CA LYS A 101 -5.26 0.83 12.27
C LYS A 101 -4.04 0.53 13.15
N PRO A 102 -4.25 0.15 14.42
CA PRO A 102 -3.18 -0.41 15.25
C PRO A 102 -2.59 -1.69 14.64
N ASN A 103 -1.29 -1.92 14.89
CA ASN A 103 -0.51 -3.07 14.39
C ASN A 103 -0.46 -3.15 12.84
N SER A 104 -0.48 -2.03 12.19
CA SER A 104 -0.48 -1.89 10.72
C SER A 104 0.95 -1.86 10.15
N LEU A 105 1.04 -1.94 8.82
CA LEU A 105 2.28 -1.87 8.07
C LEU A 105 2.29 -0.63 7.16
N ILE A 106 3.41 0.09 7.17
CA ILE A 106 3.67 1.17 6.22
C ILE A 106 4.96 0.87 5.46
N ILE A 107 4.92 0.93 4.15
CA ILE A 107 6.07 0.75 3.26
C ILE A 107 6.26 2.05 2.47
N ILE A 108 7.42 2.67 2.58
CA ILE A 108 7.73 3.95 1.95
C ILE A 108 8.93 3.81 1.02
N ASN A 109 8.74 4.16 -0.25
CA ASN A 109 9.83 4.30 -1.20
C ASN A 109 10.52 5.65 -0.99
N THR A 110 11.71 5.64 -0.44
CA THR A 110 12.50 6.83 -0.15
C THR A 110 13.98 6.49 0.03
N GLU A 111 14.86 7.44 -0.35
CA GLU A 111 16.31 7.36 -0.15
C GLU A 111 16.73 7.73 1.27
N PHE A 112 15.91 8.53 1.98
CA PHE A 112 16.22 9.07 3.30
C PHE A 112 15.02 8.98 4.21
N ASP A 113 15.26 9.16 5.50
CA ASP A 113 14.19 9.25 6.47
C ASP A 113 13.34 10.51 6.21
N VAL A 114 12.03 10.29 6.02
CA VAL A 114 11.07 11.34 5.68
C VAL A 114 10.06 11.61 6.79
N LEU A 115 10.16 10.86 7.90
CA LEU A 115 9.26 11.01 9.03
C LEU A 115 9.70 12.14 9.96
N THR A 116 8.76 12.88 10.47
CA THR A 116 8.98 13.83 11.56
C THR A 116 8.90 13.12 12.91
N GLU A 117 9.41 13.74 13.96
CA GLU A 117 9.30 13.22 15.33
C GLU A 117 7.82 13.02 15.75
N ASP A 118 6.93 13.90 15.28
CA ASP A 118 5.49 13.79 15.55
C ASP A 118 4.87 12.58 14.80
N ASP A 119 5.26 12.35 13.53
CA ASP A 119 4.83 11.17 12.78
C ASP A 119 5.27 9.89 13.48
N GLU A 120 6.55 9.80 13.84
CA GLU A 120 7.10 8.64 14.53
C GLU A 120 6.40 8.36 15.86
N LYS A 121 6.05 9.42 16.62
CA LYS A 121 5.32 9.27 17.88
C LYS A 121 3.96 8.64 17.66
N VAL A 122 3.18 9.16 16.70
CA VAL A 122 1.85 8.61 16.38
C VAL A 122 1.95 7.17 15.89
N LEU A 123 2.93 6.87 15.04
CA LEU A 123 3.13 5.53 14.49
C LEU A 123 3.56 4.52 15.57
N ARG A 124 4.39 4.94 16.53
CA ARG A 124 4.73 4.13 17.71
C ARG A 124 3.50 3.87 18.58
N ASP A 125 2.68 4.89 18.83
CA ASP A 125 1.45 4.74 19.65
C ASP A 125 0.45 3.78 19.00
N LEU A 126 0.43 3.70 17.67
CA LEU A 126 -0.35 2.73 16.90
C LEU A 126 0.32 1.34 16.81
N ASN A 127 1.53 1.18 17.34
CA ASN A 127 2.34 -0.04 17.14
C ASN A 127 2.47 -0.40 15.66
N ALA A 128 2.60 0.61 14.80
CA ALA A 128 2.76 0.42 13.36
C ALA A 128 4.19 0.01 13.00
N THR A 129 4.32 -0.95 12.11
CA THR A 129 5.61 -1.30 11.50
C THR A 129 5.86 -0.38 10.32
N VAL A 130 6.98 0.35 10.32
CA VAL A 130 7.36 1.23 9.22
C VAL A 130 8.63 0.72 8.56
N VAL A 131 8.59 0.57 7.25
CA VAL A 131 9.74 0.19 6.42
C VAL A 131 9.99 1.29 5.40
N GLN A 132 11.15 1.93 5.49
CA GLN A 132 11.63 2.90 4.52
C GLN A 132 12.79 2.28 3.74
N PHE A 133 12.73 2.32 2.41
CA PHE A 133 13.82 1.83 1.56
C PHE A 133 13.73 2.43 0.16
N ASP A 134 14.86 2.52 -0.52
CA ASP A 134 14.92 2.99 -1.90
C ASP A 134 14.60 1.86 -2.89
N ALA A 135 13.29 1.68 -3.13
CA ALA A 135 12.78 0.72 -4.11
C ALA A 135 13.18 1.10 -5.54
N THR A 136 13.35 2.38 -5.82
CA THR A 136 13.74 2.89 -7.14
C THR A 136 15.19 2.54 -7.45
N ALA A 137 16.12 2.77 -6.52
CA ALA A 137 17.51 2.34 -6.70
C ALA A 137 17.63 0.82 -6.82
N LEU A 138 16.84 0.07 -6.03
CA LEU A 138 16.80 -1.39 -6.14
C LEU A 138 16.33 -1.85 -7.53
N ALA A 139 15.25 -1.23 -8.06
CA ALA A 139 14.73 -1.52 -9.41
C ALA A 139 15.76 -1.20 -10.49
N MET A 140 16.41 -0.04 -10.40
CA MET A 140 17.50 0.33 -11.31
C MET A 140 18.67 -0.65 -11.28
N LYS A 141 19.06 -1.09 -10.10
CA LYS A 141 20.18 -2.04 -9.91
C LYS A 141 19.87 -3.42 -10.49
N ILE A 142 18.64 -3.92 -10.33
CA ILE A 142 18.28 -5.29 -10.71
C ILE A 142 17.73 -5.36 -12.14
N ALA A 143 16.81 -4.45 -12.49
CA ALA A 143 16.08 -4.46 -13.74
C ALA A 143 16.55 -3.41 -14.76
N GLY A 144 17.41 -2.48 -14.34
CA GLY A 144 17.92 -1.41 -15.20
C GLY A 144 16.88 -0.34 -15.56
N THR A 145 15.74 -0.31 -14.85
CA THR A 145 14.67 0.64 -15.13
C THR A 145 13.87 0.99 -13.87
N GLU A 146 13.54 2.28 -13.71
CA GLU A 146 12.66 2.76 -12.64
C GLU A 146 11.22 2.24 -12.76
N LEU A 147 10.81 1.80 -13.95
CA LEU A 147 9.48 1.21 -14.16
C LEU A 147 9.26 -0.05 -13.32
N ALA A 148 10.33 -0.71 -12.87
CA ALA A 148 10.25 -1.86 -12.00
C ALA A 148 10.15 -1.51 -10.49
N THR A 149 10.07 -0.23 -10.11
CA THR A 149 9.89 0.20 -8.70
C THR A 149 8.65 -0.43 -8.06
N ASN A 150 7.56 -0.56 -8.82
CA ASN A 150 6.35 -1.22 -8.35
C ASN A 150 6.57 -2.69 -7.98
N MET A 151 7.41 -3.41 -8.72
CA MET A 151 7.76 -4.81 -8.42
C MET A 151 8.59 -4.92 -7.13
N ALA A 152 9.54 -3.99 -6.91
CA ALA A 152 10.32 -3.94 -5.67
C ALA A 152 9.41 -3.66 -4.46
N MET A 153 8.49 -2.71 -4.58
CA MET A 153 7.50 -2.39 -3.55
C MET A 153 6.57 -3.57 -3.25
N MET A 154 6.08 -4.27 -4.27
CA MET A 154 5.26 -5.48 -4.10
C MET A 154 6.05 -6.61 -3.45
N GLY A 155 7.30 -6.84 -3.87
CA GLY A 155 8.16 -7.84 -3.25
C GLY A 155 8.34 -7.58 -1.75
N MET A 156 8.52 -6.32 -1.33
CA MET A 156 8.58 -5.95 0.07
C MET A 156 7.26 -6.25 0.80
N LEU A 157 6.12 -5.89 0.20
CA LEU A 157 4.80 -6.18 0.77
C LEU A 157 4.60 -7.68 0.99
N LEU A 158 4.86 -8.50 -0.02
CA LEU A 158 4.67 -9.94 0.04
C LEU A 158 5.62 -10.61 1.03
N GLY A 159 6.85 -10.12 1.13
CA GLY A 159 7.83 -10.61 2.10
C GLY A 159 7.50 -10.29 3.56
N LEU A 160 6.73 -9.24 3.81
CA LEU A 160 6.35 -8.79 5.15
C LEU A 160 4.95 -9.23 5.58
N THR A 161 4.16 -9.76 4.66
CA THR A 161 2.77 -10.13 4.92
C THR A 161 2.49 -11.58 4.51
N LYS A 162 1.34 -12.09 4.95
CA LYS A 162 0.81 -13.38 4.51
C LYS A 162 -0.33 -13.21 3.48
N LEU A 163 -0.25 -12.14 2.70
CA LEU A 163 -1.27 -11.82 1.70
C LEU A 163 -1.42 -12.95 0.67
N VAL A 164 -0.29 -13.50 0.25
CA VAL A 164 -0.16 -14.67 -0.64
C VAL A 164 0.89 -15.61 -0.05
N THR A 165 0.77 -16.88 -0.30
CA THR A 165 1.78 -17.89 0.04
C THR A 165 2.59 -18.26 -1.20
N GLU A 166 3.72 -18.96 -1.02
CA GLU A 166 4.55 -19.42 -2.16
C GLU A 166 3.80 -20.38 -3.10
N ASP A 167 2.68 -20.96 -2.64
CA ASP A 167 1.86 -21.92 -3.39
C ASP A 167 0.71 -21.23 -4.17
N ASP A 168 0.50 -19.92 -3.98
CA ASP A 168 -0.51 -19.09 -4.66
C ASP A 168 0.06 -18.43 -5.92
#